data_dce6f1dd526716032f9b99f133b0520d
#
_entry.id   dce6f1dd526716032f9b99f133b0520d
#
_cell.length_a   1.000
_cell.length_b   1.000
_cell.length_c   1.000
_cell.angle_alpha   90.00
_cell.angle_beta   90.00
_cell.angle_gamma   90.00
#
_symmetry.space_group_name_H-M   'P 1'
#
loop_
_entity.id
_entity.type
_entity.pdbx_description
1 polymer ?
#
loop_
_entity_poly.entity_id
_entity_poly.type
_entity_poly.pdbx_seq_one_letter_code
_entity_poly.pdbx_strand_id
1 'polypeptide(L)'
;MKLATVGYERDTQPAVIERLKTAGVELVIDVRAVASSRKAGFSKTLLSASLNEAGIGYVHLRELGTPKPGRIAARKGHVAEMHEIFKAHMAEPAAQLQLAKATELVREGQKVALLCYEADALACHRSIVAGRICEALGCEIENL
;
A
#
# COMPACT_ATOMS: atom_id res chain seq x y z
N MET A 1 -8.52 10.93 -12.42
CA MET A 1 -7.93 10.63 -11.11
C MET A 1 -7.25 9.27 -11.16
N LYS A 2 -6.04 9.18 -10.68
CA LYS A 2 -5.28 7.93 -10.63
C LYS A 2 -4.84 7.64 -9.20
N LEU A 3 -4.95 6.38 -8.80
CA LEU A 3 -4.39 5.87 -7.55
C LEU A 3 -3.16 5.03 -7.88
N ALA A 4 -2.00 5.43 -7.39
CA ALA A 4 -0.77 4.68 -7.63
C ALA A 4 -0.59 3.56 -6.60
N THR A 5 0.15 2.52 -6.98
CA THR A 5 0.65 1.51 -6.05
C THR A 5 2.15 1.32 -6.28
N VAL A 6 2.86 0.94 -5.24
CA VAL A 6 4.29 0.68 -5.31
C VAL A 6 4.67 -0.48 -4.39
N GLY A 7 5.53 -1.37 -4.89
CA GLY A 7 6.15 -2.43 -4.11
C GLY A 7 7.65 -2.23 -4.09
N TYR A 8 8.29 -2.53 -2.96
CA TYR A 8 9.73 -2.26 -2.80
C TYR A 8 10.62 -3.50 -2.80
N GLU A 9 10.06 -4.66 -3.08
CA GLU A 9 10.77 -5.95 -3.01
C GLU A 9 12.12 -5.97 -3.71
N ARG A 10 12.20 -5.36 -4.89
CA ARG A 10 13.39 -5.39 -5.75
C ARG A 10 14.13 -4.07 -5.82
N ASP A 11 13.79 -3.13 -4.94
CA ASP A 11 14.32 -1.77 -5.02
C ASP A 11 15.00 -1.30 -3.75
N THR A 12 15.79 -0.26 -3.89
CA THR A 12 16.33 0.50 -2.76
C THR A 12 15.33 1.60 -2.37
N GLN A 13 15.47 2.12 -1.15
CA GLN A 13 14.64 3.23 -0.71
C GLN A 13 14.76 4.46 -1.62
N PRO A 14 15.98 4.92 -2.02
CA PRO A 14 16.08 6.06 -2.93
C PRO A 14 15.40 5.82 -4.28
N ALA A 15 15.47 4.60 -4.83
CA ALA A 15 14.83 4.27 -6.09
C ALA A 15 13.30 4.33 -5.99
N VAL A 16 12.73 3.84 -4.89
CA VAL A 16 11.29 3.92 -4.65
C VAL A 16 10.84 5.38 -4.53
N ILE A 17 11.57 6.18 -3.76
CA ILE A 17 11.24 7.59 -3.59
C ILE A 17 11.31 8.34 -4.93
N GLU A 18 12.30 8.04 -5.76
CA GLU A 18 12.42 8.67 -7.07
C GLU A 18 11.23 8.31 -7.97
N ARG A 19 10.79 7.04 -7.96
CA ARG A 19 9.58 6.65 -8.71
C ARG A 19 8.33 7.38 -8.24
N LEU A 20 8.19 7.53 -6.92
CA LEU A 20 7.06 8.27 -6.34
C LEU A 20 7.09 9.75 -6.75
N LYS A 21 8.25 10.38 -6.70
CA LYS A 21 8.41 11.77 -7.12
C LYS A 21 8.12 11.97 -8.60
N THR A 22 8.64 11.09 -9.45
CA THR A 22 8.42 11.15 -10.90
C THR A 22 6.93 11.01 -11.24
N ALA A 23 6.20 10.19 -10.48
CA ALA A 23 4.76 10.01 -10.66
C ALA A 23 3.93 11.14 -10.03
N GLY A 24 4.55 12.09 -9.35
CA GLY A 24 3.85 13.21 -8.73
C GLY A 24 3.12 12.84 -7.44
N VAL A 25 3.52 11.75 -6.78
CA VAL A 25 2.88 11.31 -5.53
C VAL A 25 3.12 12.31 -4.42
N GLU A 26 2.05 12.66 -3.72
CA GLU A 26 2.06 13.62 -2.61
C GLU A 26 1.85 12.95 -1.25
N LEU A 27 1.22 11.77 -1.24
CA LEU A 27 0.94 11.01 -0.01
C LEU A 27 1.14 9.53 -0.25
N VAL A 28 1.88 8.87 0.64
CA VAL A 28 1.99 7.41 0.67
C VAL A 28 1.09 6.86 1.79
N ILE A 29 0.20 5.95 1.45
CA ILE A 29 -0.55 5.15 2.41
C ILE A 29 0.14 3.79 2.51
N ASP A 30 0.75 3.52 3.64
CA ASP A 30 1.41 2.25 3.92
C ASP A 30 0.36 1.23 4.35
N VAL A 31 0.10 0.24 3.49
CA VAL A 31 -0.91 -0.79 3.74
C VAL A 31 -0.32 -2.10 4.24
N ARG A 32 0.89 -2.05 4.80
CA ARG A 32 1.49 -3.22 5.45
C ARG A 32 0.86 -3.45 6.81
N ALA A 33 0.60 -4.72 7.15
CA ALA A 33 0.14 -5.07 8.51
C ALA A 33 1.24 -4.76 9.53
N VAL A 34 2.50 -5.00 9.17
CA VAL A 34 3.68 -4.72 9.99
C VAL A 34 4.59 -3.78 9.21
N ALA A 35 4.78 -2.57 9.72
CA ALA A 35 5.57 -1.52 9.08
C ALA A 35 7.04 -1.57 9.51
N SER A 36 7.60 -2.78 9.58
CA SER A 36 9.02 -3.00 9.79
C SER A 36 9.57 -3.88 8.69
N SER A 37 10.84 -3.69 8.35
CA SER A 37 11.45 -4.40 7.24
C SER A 37 12.93 -4.64 7.52
N ARG A 38 13.45 -5.79 7.07
CA ARG A 38 14.90 -6.07 7.07
C ARG A 38 15.59 -5.32 5.95
N LYS A 39 14.83 -4.87 4.95
CA LYS A 39 15.37 -4.08 3.85
C LYS A 39 15.65 -2.67 4.32
N ALA A 40 16.87 -2.19 4.10
CA ALA A 40 17.33 -0.90 4.60
C ALA A 40 16.42 0.26 4.15
N GLY A 41 16.01 1.08 5.11
CA GLY A 41 15.23 2.29 4.84
C GLY A 41 13.72 2.09 4.73
N PHE A 42 13.20 0.85 4.88
CA PHE A 42 11.78 0.59 4.70
C PHE A 42 10.99 0.36 5.98
N SER A 43 11.63 0.39 7.13
CA SER A 43 10.89 0.43 8.39
C SER A 43 10.23 1.81 8.57
N LYS A 44 9.07 1.81 9.21
CA LYS A 44 8.18 2.98 9.31
C LYS A 44 8.88 4.30 9.61
N THR A 45 9.72 4.33 10.64
CA THR A 45 10.37 5.57 11.07
C THR A 45 11.31 6.13 10.01
N LEU A 46 12.17 5.28 9.43
CA LEU A 46 13.12 5.71 8.40
C LEU A 46 12.42 6.07 7.10
N LEU A 47 11.46 5.26 6.69
CA LEU A 47 10.71 5.51 5.45
C LEU A 47 9.92 6.82 5.56
N SER A 48 9.21 7.01 6.66
CA SER A 48 8.44 8.23 6.89
C SER A 48 9.33 9.48 6.87
N ALA A 49 10.50 9.44 7.52
CA ALA A 49 11.43 10.55 7.53
C ALA A 49 11.95 10.89 6.13
N SER A 50 12.34 9.86 5.37
CA SER A 50 12.88 10.06 4.01
C SER A 50 11.81 10.56 3.05
N LEU A 51 10.57 10.08 3.16
CA LEU A 51 9.45 10.58 2.37
C LEU A 51 9.18 12.06 2.69
N ASN A 52 9.16 12.41 3.97
CA ASN A 52 8.95 13.80 4.39
C ASN A 52 10.03 14.73 3.84
N GLU A 53 11.29 14.32 3.83
CA GLU A 53 12.38 15.09 3.21
C GLU A 53 12.13 15.31 1.72
N ALA A 54 11.49 14.37 1.05
CA ALA A 54 11.15 14.48 -0.38
C ALA A 54 9.85 15.26 -0.62
N GLY A 55 9.20 15.75 0.43
CA GLY A 55 7.93 16.47 0.33
C GLY A 55 6.72 15.56 0.17
N ILE A 56 6.84 14.29 0.53
CA ILE A 56 5.76 13.30 0.42
C ILE A 56 5.25 12.94 1.82
N GLY A 57 3.95 13.05 2.03
CA GLY A 57 3.31 12.65 3.28
C GLY A 57 3.29 11.13 3.45
N TYR A 58 3.13 10.69 4.69
CA TYR A 58 3.09 9.27 5.03
C TYR A 58 2.02 9.00 6.09
N VAL A 59 1.22 7.96 5.86
CA VAL A 59 0.29 7.44 6.86
C VAL A 59 0.31 5.92 6.81
N HIS A 60 0.32 5.29 7.98
CA HIS A 60 0.27 3.84 8.09
C HIS A 60 -1.16 3.41 8.51
N LEU A 61 -1.83 2.65 7.67
CA LEU A 61 -3.14 2.09 7.93
C LEU A 61 -3.03 0.56 8.05
N ARG A 62 -2.60 0.10 9.21
CA ARG A 62 -2.24 -1.31 9.43
C ARG A 62 -3.38 -2.30 9.22
N GLU A 63 -4.64 -1.88 9.43
CA GLU A 63 -5.78 -2.76 9.23
C GLU A 63 -6.08 -3.01 7.75
N LEU A 64 -5.42 -2.29 6.85
CA LEU A 64 -5.43 -2.58 5.42
C LEU A 64 -4.32 -3.57 5.03
N GLY A 65 -3.59 -4.12 6.00
CA GLY A 65 -2.57 -5.13 5.79
C GLY A 65 -3.10 -6.54 5.90
N THR A 66 -2.36 -7.49 5.34
CA THR A 66 -2.73 -8.90 5.34
C THR A 66 -2.49 -9.51 6.73
N PRO A 67 -3.45 -10.23 7.32
CA PRO A 67 -3.23 -10.98 8.56
C PRO A 67 -2.09 -12.00 8.42
N LYS A 68 -1.52 -12.42 9.53
CA LYS A 68 -0.38 -13.34 9.54
C LYS A 68 -0.56 -14.59 8.67
N PRO A 69 -1.70 -15.32 8.73
CA PRO A 69 -1.90 -16.49 7.86
C PRO A 69 -1.82 -16.15 6.38
N GLY A 70 -2.33 -14.97 5.98
CA GLY A 70 -2.24 -14.50 4.60
C GLY A 70 -0.82 -14.12 4.20
N ARG A 71 -0.04 -13.54 5.11
CA ARG A 71 1.37 -13.24 4.85
C ARG A 71 2.19 -14.51 4.66
N ILE A 72 1.88 -15.56 5.43
CA ILE A 72 2.53 -16.87 5.27
C ILE A 72 2.18 -17.45 3.90
N ALA A 73 0.91 -17.42 3.50
CA ALA A 73 0.46 -17.90 2.19
C ALA A 73 1.18 -17.14 1.05
N ALA A 74 1.28 -15.83 1.16
CA ALA A 74 1.97 -15.01 0.17
C ALA A 74 3.45 -15.38 0.02
N ARG A 75 4.15 -15.63 1.13
CA ARG A 75 5.56 -16.05 1.11
C ARG A 75 5.76 -17.40 0.43
N LYS A 76 4.75 -18.27 0.50
CA LYS A 76 4.77 -19.59 -0.16
C LYS A 76 4.33 -19.52 -1.62
N GLY A 77 3.98 -18.36 -2.13
CA GLY A 77 3.47 -18.18 -3.47
C GLY A 77 2.01 -18.59 -3.65
N HIS A 78 1.27 -18.81 -2.56
CA HIS A 78 -0.15 -19.19 -2.57
C HIS A 78 -1.02 -17.93 -2.66
N VAL A 79 -0.98 -17.25 -3.80
CA VAL A 79 -1.63 -15.95 -3.99
C VAL A 79 -3.14 -16.02 -3.81
N ALA A 80 -3.80 -17.03 -4.38
CA ALA A 80 -5.25 -17.19 -4.25
C ALA A 80 -5.67 -17.35 -2.80
N GLU A 81 -4.94 -18.14 -2.00
CA GLU A 81 -5.20 -18.33 -0.59
C GLU A 81 -5.01 -17.02 0.18
N MET A 82 -3.96 -16.28 -0.11
CA MET A 82 -3.72 -14.97 0.51
C MET A 82 -4.87 -14.02 0.20
N HIS A 83 -5.35 -13.96 -1.04
CA HIS A 83 -6.47 -13.11 -1.44
C HIS A 83 -7.75 -13.46 -0.67
N GLU A 84 -8.05 -14.76 -0.50
CA GLU A 84 -9.24 -15.18 0.26
C GLU A 84 -9.15 -14.76 1.74
N ILE A 85 -7.99 -14.96 2.36
CA ILE A 85 -7.75 -14.55 3.75
C ILE A 85 -7.88 -13.03 3.88
N PHE A 86 -7.31 -12.28 2.95
CA PHE A 86 -7.37 -10.82 2.98
C PHE A 86 -8.80 -10.31 2.78
N LYS A 87 -9.56 -10.87 1.84
CA LYS A 87 -10.95 -10.48 1.62
C LYS A 87 -11.80 -10.70 2.86
N ALA A 88 -11.60 -11.82 3.56
CA ALA A 88 -12.30 -12.08 4.82
C ALA A 88 -11.92 -11.04 5.90
N HIS A 89 -10.64 -10.69 6.00
CA HIS A 89 -10.17 -9.64 6.90
C HIS A 89 -10.82 -8.28 6.58
N MET A 90 -10.96 -7.95 5.30
CA MET A 90 -11.54 -6.69 4.88
C MET A 90 -13.03 -6.56 5.22
N ALA A 91 -13.71 -7.64 5.55
CA ALA A 91 -15.08 -7.60 6.03
C ALA A 91 -15.19 -7.16 7.50
N GLU A 92 -14.08 -7.13 8.24
CA GLU A 92 -14.08 -6.73 9.65
C GLU A 92 -14.25 -5.22 9.81
N PRO A 93 -14.93 -4.75 10.90
CA PRO A 93 -15.19 -3.32 11.10
C PRO A 93 -13.93 -2.45 11.11
N ALA A 94 -12.85 -2.88 11.74
CA ALA A 94 -11.61 -2.09 11.80
C ALA A 94 -11.01 -1.87 10.41
N ALA A 95 -11.02 -2.91 9.56
CA ALA A 95 -10.54 -2.81 8.19
C ALA A 95 -11.45 -1.92 7.35
N GLN A 96 -12.77 -2.03 7.51
CA GLN A 96 -13.74 -1.19 6.81
C GLN A 96 -13.56 0.28 7.16
N LEU A 97 -13.31 0.59 8.44
CA LEU A 97 -13.07 1.95 8.88
C LEU A 97 -11.81 2.54 8.24
N GLN A 98 -10.73 1.78 8.18
CA GLN A 98 -9.48 2.25 7.55
C GLN A 98 -9.59 2.33 6.03
N LEU A 99 -10.38 1.46 5.40
CA LEU A 99 -10.66 1.56 3.97
C LEU A 99 -11.42 2.87 3.66
N ALA A 100 -12.40 3.21 4.49
CA ALA A 100 -13.12 4.47 4.35
C ALA A 100 -12.19 5.68 4.51
N LYS A 101 -11.25 5.62 5.47
CA LYS A 101 -10.25 6.67 5.65
C LYS A 101 -9.34 6.81 4.44
N ALA A 102 -8.84 5.70 3.91
CA ALA A 102 -8.00 5.71 2.70
C ALA A 102 -8.75 6.28 1.51
N THR A 103 -10.00 5.87 1.32
CA THR A 103 -10.87 6.37 0.24
C THR A 103 -11.06 7.88 0.34
N GLU A 104 -11.27 8.39 1.55
CA GLU A 104 -11.43 9.82 1.76
C GLU A 104 -10.13 10.60 1.45
N LEU A 105 -8.98 10.08 1.85
CA LEU A 105 -7.68 10.68 1.52
C LEU A 105 -7.46 10.77 0.01
N VAL A 106 -7.85 9.76 -0.73
CA VAL A 106 -7.76 9.78 -2.20
C VAL A 106 -8.74 10.81 -2.79
N ARG A 107 -9.96 10.88 -2.24
CA ARG A 107 -10.98 11.81 -2.70
C ARG A 107 -10.57 13.28 -2.52
N GLU A 108 -9.78 13.58 -1.51
CA GLU A 108 -9.34 14.96 -1.21
C GLU A 108 -8.47 15.59 -2.30
N GLY A 109 -8.05 14.82 -3.29
CA GLY A 109 -7.39 15.33 -4.49
C GLY A 109 -5.88 15.26 -4.52
N GLN A 110 -5.23 14.81 -3.45
CA GLN A 110 -3.79 14.55 -3.49
C GLN A 110 -3.52 13.32 -4.36
N LYS A 111 -2.36 13.26 -4.99
CA LYS A 111 -1.90 12.04 -5.66
C LYS A 111 -1.40 11.07 -4.59
N VAL A 112 -2.09 9.95 -4.45
CA VAL A 112 -1.82 8.94 -3.43
C VAL A 112 -1.20 7.71 -4.04
N ALA A 113 -0.24 7.10 -3.33
CA ALA A 113 0.27 5.77 -3.65
C ALA A 113 0.09 4.84 -2.46
N LEU A 114 -0.38 3.63 -2.71
CA LEU A 114 -0.41 2.56 -1.72
C LEU A 114 0.93 1.83 -1.77
N LEU A 115 1.54 1.60 -0.61
CA LEU A 115 2.85 0.95 -0.50
C LEU A 115 2.74 -0.39 0.20
N CYS A 116 3.32 -1.43 -0.39
CA CYS A 116 3.52 -2.73 0.23
C CYS A 116 4.84 -3.33 -0.24
N TYR A 117 5.12 -4.59 0.14
CA TYR A 117 6.40 -5.24 -0.16
C TYR A 117 6.52 -5.74 -1.60
N GLU A 118 5.57 -6.56 -2.06
CA GLU A 118 5.68 -7.31 -3.31
C GLU A 118 5.83 -6.40 -4.53
N ALA A 119 6.77 -6.73 -5.42
CA ALA A 119 6.97 -6.01 -6.67
C ALA A 119 5.78 -6.18 -7.61
N ASP A 120 5.21 -7.41 -7.68
CA ASP A 120 4.03 -7.69 -8.48
C ASP A 120 2.76 -7.29 -7.71
N ALA A 121 2.05 -6.29 -8.23
CA ALA A 121 0.80 -5.82 -7.61
C ALA A 121 -0.26 -6.92 -7.50
N LEU A 122 -0.33 -7.83 -8.46
CA LEU A 122 -1.31 -8.93 -8.46
C LEU A 122 -0.97 -9.98 -7.41
N ALA A 123 0.29 -10.10 -7.00
CA ALA A 123 0.71 -11.00 -5.93
C ALA A 123 0.61 -10.33 -4.55
N CYS A 124 0.06 -9.12 -4.48
CA CYS A 124 -0.02 -8.33 -3.26
C CYS A 124 -1.47 -7.94 -2.96
N HIS A 125 -1.80 -7.85 -1.68
CA HIS A 125 -3.11 -7.38 -1.24
C HIS A 125 -3.41 -5.93 -1.62
N ARG A 126 -2.38 -5.11 -1.93
CA ARG A 126 -2.61 -3.71 -2.31
C ARG A 126 -3.45 -3.56 -3.57
N SER A 127 -3.43 -4.54 -4.47
CA SER A 127 -4.29 -4.52 -5.65
C SER A 127 -5.76 -4.60 -5.29
N ILE A 128 -6.10 -5.34 -4.24
CA ILE A 128 -7.48 -5.45 -3.74
C ILE A 128 -7.91 -4.14 -3.08
N VAL A 129 -7.05 -3.56 -2.27
CA VAL A 129 -7.33 -2.26 -1.64
C VAL A 129 -7.53 -1.18 -2.70
N ALA A 130 -6.61 -1.09 -3.66
CA ALA A 130 -6.69 -0.12 -4.76
C ALA A 130 -7.97 -0.32 -5.58
N GLY A 131 -8.31 -1.57 -5.88
CA GLY A 131 -9.53 -1.90 -6.62
C GLY A 131 -10.79 -1.42 -5.91
N ARG A 132 -10.87 -1.59 -4.61
CA ARG A 132 -12.04 -1.14 -3.83
C ARG A 132 -12.15 0.37 -3.74
N ILE A 133 -11.02 1.06 -3.60
CA ILE A 133 -11.00 2.53 -3.58
C ILE A 133 -11.43 3.07 -4.95
N CYS A 134 -10.86 2.55 -6.03
CA CYS A 134 -11.18 3.03 -7.36
C CYS A 134 -12.58 2.65 -7.83
N GLU A 135 -13.12 1.53 -7.36
CA GLU A 135 -14.52 1.18 -7.59
C GLU A 135 -15.46 2.23 -6.98
N ALA A 136 -15.13 2.69 -5.77
CA ALA A 136 -15.92 3.71 -5.08
C ALA A 136 -15.80 5.09 -5.69
N LEU A 137 -14.62 5.46 -6.21
CA LEU A 137 -14.33 6.82 -6.70
C LEU A 137 -14.31 6.95 -8.22
N GLY A 138 -14.33 5.86 -8.97
CA GLY A 138 -14.20 5.88 -10.42
C GLY A 138 -12.79 6.24 -10.89
N CYS A 139 -11.76 5.89 -10.11
CA CYS A 139 -10.39 6.21 -10.50
C CYS A 139 -9.69 5.04 -11.20
N GLU A 140 -8.55 5.33 -11.81
CA GLU A 140 -7.71 4.34 -12.46
C GLU A 140 -6.53 3.97 -11.54
N ILE A 141 -6.07 2.73 -11.63
CA ILE A 141 -4.92 2.24 -10.87
C ILE A 141 -3.65 2.35 -11.72
N GLU A 142 -2.60 2.93 -11.15
CA GLU A 142 -1.29 3.05 -11.78
C GLU A 142 -0.26 2.30 -10.93
N ASN A 143 0.19 1.14 -11.39
CA ASN A 143 1.21 0.37 -10.69
C ASN A 143 2.60 0.87 -11.08
N LEU A 144 3.28 1.49 -10.14
CA LEU A 144 4.61 2.07 -10.35
C LEU A 144 5.75 1.04 -10.35
#